data_bf42080452e5d187052f9a8dde3ecc84
#
_entry.id   bf42080452e5d187052f9a8dde3ecc84
#
_cell.length_a   1.000
_cell.length_b   1.000
_cell.length_c   1.000
_cell.angle_alpha   90.00
_cell.angle_beta   90.00
_cell.angle_gamma   90.00
#
_symmetry.space_group_name_H-M   'P 1'
#
loop_
_entity.id
_entity.type
_entity.pdbx_description
1 polymer ?
#
loop_
_entity_poly.entity_id
_entity_poly.type
_entity_poly.pdbx_seq_one_letter_code
_entity_poly.pdbx_strand_id
1 'polypeptide(L)'
;MELEIREFIAYLHDIKKTSINTEMSYQRDLKKMWDFLKNRGVMSVSEVKELELEGYISYMEREKFAASSISRSVASIRAFFQFL
;
A
#
# COMPACT_ATOMS: atom_id res chain seq x y z
N MET A 1 -0.81 -7.34 8.59
CA MET A 1 -1.39 -6.42 7.58
C MET A 1 -2.02 -7.13 6.38
N GLU A 2 -1.68 -8.38 6.16
CA GLU A 2 -2.24 -9.11 5.01
C GLU A 2 -3.76 -9.21 5.05
N LEU A 3 -4.33 -9.43 6.23
CA LEU A 3 -5.78 -9.52 6.38
C LEU A 3 -6.44 -8.19 6.04
N GLU A 4 -5.90 -7.10 6.53
CA GLU A 4 -6.46 -5.76 6.29
C GLU A 4 -6.38 -5.40 4.82
N ILE A 5 -5.30 -5.76 4.15
CA ILE A 5 -5.16 -5.53 2.71
C ILE A 5 -6.23 -6.32 1.96
N ARG A 6 -6.44 -7.57 2.34
CA ARG A 6 -7.46 -8.41 1.72
C ARG A 6 -8.86 -7.84 1.91
N GLU A 7 -9.14 -7.35 3.11
CA GLU A 7 -10.42 -6.72 3.41
C GLU A 7 -10.62 -5.44 2.58
N PHE A 8 -9.55 -4.66 2.40
CA PHE A 8 -9.63 -3.46 1.58
C PHE A 8 -9.91 -3.81 0.10
N ILE A 9 -9.26 -4.83 -0.43
CA ILE A 9 -9.50 -5.25 -1.82
C ILE A 9 -10.95 -5.73 -1.98
N ALA A 10 -11.47 -6.48 -1.01
CA ALA A 10 -12.87 -6.91 -1.03
C ALA A 10 -13.82 -5.71 -1.00
N TYR A 11 -13.51 -4.68 -0.20
CA TYR A 11 -14.28 -3.46 -0.15
C TYR A 11 -14.29 -2.75 -1.50
N LEU A 12 -13.14 -2.65 -2.15
CA LEU A 12 -13.06 -2.05 -3.49
C LEU A 12 -13.94 -2.79 -4.48
N HIS A 13 -13.89 -4.11 -4.44
CA HIS A 13 -14.66 -4.94 -5.35
C HIS A 13 -16.17 -4.84 -5.10
N ASP A 14 -16.59 -4.98 -3.85
CA ASP A 14 -18.01 -5.12 -3.49
C ASP A 14 -18.72 -3.78 -3.39
N ILE A 15 -18.06 -2.76 -2.86
CA ILE A 15 -18.70 -1.46 -2.57
C ILE A 15 -18.37 -0.44 -3.64
N LYS A 16 -17.09 -0.30 -3.98
CA LYS A 16 -16.65 0.69 -4.98
C LYS A 16 -16.80 0.18 -6.41
N LYS A 17 -17.00 -1.13 -6.59
CA LYS A 17 -17.20 -1.71 -7.92
C LYS A 17 -16.04 -1.42 -8.87
N THR A 18 -14.81 -1.44 -8.36
CA THR A 18 -13.63 -1.20 -9.18
C THR A 18 -13.37 -2.38 -10.11
N SER A 19 -12.58 -2.14 -11.17
CA SER A 19 -12.19 -3.18 -12.09
C SER A 19 -11.15 -4.11 -11.46
N ILE A 20 -11.06 -5.33 -11.98
CA ILE A 20 -10.05 -6.29 -11.53
C ILE A 20 -8.64 -5.73 -11.70
N ASN A 21 -8.38 -5.04 -12.81
CA ASN A 21 -7.05 -4.46 -13.04
C ASN A 21 -6.70 -3.43 -11.97
N THR A 22 -7.66 -2.59 -11.58
CA THR A 22 -7.46 -1.61 -10.51
C THR A 22 -7.17 -2.30 -9.19
N GLU A 23 -7.95 -3.34 -8.87
CA GLU A 23 -7.78 -4.10 -7.61
C GLU A 23 -6.43 -4.78 -7.55
N MET A 24 -5.98 -5.36 -8.66
CA MET A 24 -4.67 -6.00 -8.72
C MET A 24 -3.53 -5.00 -8.55
N SER A 25 -3.69 -3.79 -9.10
CA SER A 25 -2.70 -2.73 -8.94
C SER A 25 -2.60 -2.29 -7.48
N TYR A 26 -3.73 -2.09 -6.81
CA TYR A 26 -3.75 -1.75 -5.38
C TYR A 26 -3.10 -2.85 -4.56
N GLN A 27 -3.48 -4.10 -4.82
CA GLN A 27 -2.93 -5.23 -4.08
C GLN A 27 -1.43 -5.32 -4.21
N ARG A 28 -0.91 -5.15 -5.43
CA ARG A 28 0.53 -5.19 -5.69
C ARG A 28 1.26 -4.08 -4.95
N ASP A 29 0.74 -2.86 -5.03
CA ASP A 29 1.37 -1.71 -4.39
C ASP A 29 1.40 -1.87 -2.87
N LEU A 30 0.30 -2.32 -2.29
CA LEU A 30 0.20 -2.49 -0.84
C LEU A 30 1.06 -3.66 -0.35
N LYS A 31 1.15 -4.72 -1.13
CA LYS A 31 2.01 -5.86 -0.76
C LYS A 31 3.48 -5.46 -0.75
N LYS A 32 3.91 -4.68 -1.73
CA LYS A 32 5.30 -4.19 -1.76
C LYS A 32 5.59 -3.31 -0.56
N MET A 33 4.67 -2.43 -0.20
CA MET A 33 4.81 -1.61 1.00
C MET A 33 4.92 -2.49 2.24
N TRP A 34 4.04 -3.48 2.37
CA TRP A 34 4.04 -4.35 3.54
C TRP A 34 5.34 -5.16 3.65
N ASP A 35 5.84 -5.68 2.53
CA ASP A 35 7.11 -6.42 2.53
C ASP A 35 8.26 -5.53 3.01
N PHE A 36 8.29 -4.28 2.56
CA PHE A 36 9.30 -3.32 3.01
C PHE A 36 9.19 -3.07 4.52
N LEU A 37 7.99 -2.83 5.00
CA LEU A 37 7.78 -2.52 6.42
C LEU A 37 8.07 -3.70 7.32
N LYS A 38 7.73 -4.92 6.88
CA LYS A 38 8.07 -6.13 7.65
C LYS A 38 9.58 -6.25 7.84
N ASN A 39 10.34 -5.96 6.80
CA ASN A 39 11.80 -6.04 6.88
C ASN A 39 12.38 -4.96 7.81
N ARG A 40 11.59 -3.95 8.15
CA ARG A 40 11.96 -2.91 9.11
C ARG A 40 11.45 -3.20 10.53
N GLY A 41 10.84 -4.36 10.75
CA GLY A 41 10.36 -4.76 12.07
C GLY A 41 8.93 -4.36 12.39
N VAL A 42 8.20 -3.83 11.40
CA VAL A 42 6.79 -3.49 11.59
C VAL A 42 5.97 -4.77 11.60
N MET A 43 5.18 -4.99 12.64
CA MET A 43 4.43 -6.23 12.83
C MET A 43 2.94 -6.09 12.53
N SER A 44 2.38 -4.88 12.57
CA SER A 44 0.96 -4.68 12.37
C SER A 44 0.67 -3.27 11.85
N VAL A 45 -0.57 -3.06 11.34
CA VAL A 45 -1.00 -1.75 10.84
C VAL A 45 -0.93 -0.67 11.91
N SER A 46 -1.17 -1.02 13.16
CA SER A 46 -1.14 -0.03 14.26
C SER A 46 0.25 0.54 14.51
N GLU A 47 1.29 -0.16 14.03
CA GLU A 47 2.68 0.30 14.18
C GLU A 47 3.13 1.18 13.03
N VAL A 48 2.33 1.28 11.97
CA VAL A 48 2.70 2.07 10.80
C VAL A 48 2.39 3.54 11.07
N LYS A 49 3.44 4.35 11.09
CA LYS A 49 3.33 5.79 11.30
C LYS A 49 3.82 6.50 10.05
N GLU A 50 3.65 7.82 10.03
CA GLU A 50 4.07 8.62 8.90
C GLU A 50 5.54 8.43 8.58
N LEU A 51 6.38 8.28 9.60
CA LEU A 51 7.81 8.08 9.42
C LEU A 51 8.11 6.82 8.62
N GLU A 52 7.40 5.72 8.90
CA GLU A 52 7.59 4.47 8.18
C GLU A 52 7.17 4.61 6.71
N LEU A 53 6.10 5.33 6.44
CA LEU A 53 5.64 5.55 5.07
C LEU A 53 6.59 6.47 4.31
N GLU A 54 7.12 7.49 4.95
CA GLU A 54 8.15 8.35 4.35
C GLU A 54 9.39 7.53 4.01
N GLY A 55 9.77 6.60 4.89
CA GLY A 55 10.87 5.70 4.64
C GLY A 55 10.66 4.84 3.40
N TYR A 56 9.44 4.37 3.18
CA TYR A 56 9.12 3.59 1.99
C TYR A 56 9.19 4.44 0.73
N ILE A 57 8.68 5.66 0.78
CA ILE A 57 8.76 6.57 -0.36
C ILE A 57 10.20 6.86 -0.73
N SER A 58 11.04 7.15 0.27
CA SER A 58 12.48 7.37 0.05
C SER A 58 13.15 6.15 -0.55
N TYR A 59 12.75 4.96 -0.11
CA TYR A 59 13.25 3.71 -0.67
C TYR A 59 12.92 3.59 -2.15
N MET A 60 11.67 3.88 -2.53
CA MET A 60 11.26 3.83 -3.93
C MET A 60 12.06 4.82 -4.78
N GLU A 61 12.34 6.02 -4.25
CA GLU A 61 13.13 7.02 -4.95
C GLU A 61 14.56 6.55 -5.14
N ARG A 62 15.16 5.97 -4.10
CA ARG A 62 16.54 5.46 -4.18
C ARG A 62 16.67 4.30 -5.16
N GLU A 63 15.63 3.46 -5.24
CA GLU A 63 15.61 2.32 -6.15
C GLU A 63 15.19 2.73 -7.56
N LYS A 64 15.01 4.03 -7.78
CA LYS A 64 14.72 4.61 -9.10
C LYS A 64 13.43 4.09 -9.71
N PHE A 65 12.42 3.89 -8.91
CA PHE A 65 11.08 3.60 -9.41
C PHE A 65 10.61 4.79 -10.25
N ALA A 66 9.85 4.52 -11.30
CA ALA A 66 9.29 5.59 -12.13
C ALA A 66 8.41 6.52 -11.26
N ALA A 67 8.44 7.82 -11.57
CA ALA A 67 7.64 8.81 -10.83
C ALA A 67 6.16 8.45 -10.81
N SER A 68 5.64 7.95 -11.94
CA SER A 68 4.24 7.52 -12.03
C SER A 68 3.94 6.35 -11.10
N SER A 69 4.88 5.42 -10.96
CA SER A 69 4.73 4.27 -10.05
C SER A 69 4.72 4.73 -8.58
N ILE A 70 5.59 5.68 -8.25
CA ILE A 70 5.64 6.22 -6.89
C ILE A 70 4.33 6.94 -6.56
N SER A 71 3.85 7.79 -7.47
CA SER A 71 2.58 8.50 -7.28
C SER A 71 1.41 7.54 -7.10
N ARG A 72 1.36 6.48 -7.91
CA ARG A 72 0.30 5.48 -7.80
C ARG A 72 0.39 4.74 -6.46
N SER A 73 1.58 4.36 -6.04
CA SER A 73 1.78 3.68 -4.76
C SER A 73 1.36 4.55 -3.59
N VAL A 74 1.69 5.84 -3.63
CA VAL A 74 1.28 6.78 -2.57
C VAL A 74 -0.24 6.89 -2.52
N ALA A 75 -0.90 6.96 -3.69
CA ALA A 75 -2.36 7.01 -3.74
C ALA A 75 -2.99 5.74 -3.17
N SER A 76 -2.44 4.57 -3.50
CA SER A 76 -2.91 3.29 -2.98
C SER A 76 -2.78 3.23 -1.46
N ILE A 77 -1.64 3.67 -0.94
CA ILE A 77 -1.37 3.67 0.50
C ILE A 77 -2.35 4.59 1.22
N ARG A 78 -2.57 5.79 0.69
CA ARG A 78 -3.52 6.72 1.30
C ARG A 78 -4.93 6.16 1.34
N ALA A 79 -5.37 5.58 0.24
CA ALA A 79 -6.71 4.99 0.17
C ALA A 79 -6.86 3.85 1.18
N PHE A 80 -5.83 3.02 1.32
CA PHE A 80 -5.83 1.91 2.25
C PHE A 80 -5.95 2.39 3.70
N PHE A 81 -5.12 3.36 4.09
CA PHE A 81 -5.14 3.85 5.47
C PHE A 81 -6.38 4.67 5.78
N GLN A 82 -7.01 5.28 4.79
CA GLN A 82 -8.32 5.92 4.97
C GLN A 82 -9.43 4.89 5.18
N PHE A 83 -9.33 3.74 4.53
CA PHE A 83 -10.27 2.65 4.72
C PHE A 83 -10.21 2.10 6.14
N LEU A 84 -9.01 2.00 6.70
CA LEU A 84 -8.82 1.52 8.05
C LEU A 84 -9.35 2.53 9.07
#